data_1276c8ad5674275e75e1445fb3a31758
#
_entry.id   1276c8ad5674275e75e1445fb3a31758
#
_cell.length_a   1.000
_cell.length_b   1.000
_cell.length_c   1.000
_cell.angle_alpha   90.00
_cell.angle_beta   90.00
_cell.angle_gamma   90.00
#
_symmetry.space_group_name_H-M   'P 1'
#
loop_
_entity.id
_entity.type
_entity.pdbx_description
1 polymer ?
#
loop_
_entity_poly.entity_id
_entity_poly.type
_entity_poly.pdbx_seq_one_letter_code
_entity_poly.pdbx_strand_id
1 'polypeptide(L)'
;TFSITCKASKKLTPEYKVENNCLTITQYAKAHNALGRNKKCSVTITVADTLTDLKLHTNVGDVDLSGLNVLALDLRADVGDIDLENCTLETSTLDANVGDIDLEDCTFTSMEITSNVGDVDLDCKEDLSGYHIELGTGVGDVNVNDTYCHRSYSNQGDSSHSLTISNDTGDISLTY
;
A
#
# COMPACT_ATOMS: atom_id res chain seq x y z
N THR A 1 9.04 -11.89 16.96
CA THR A 1 10.44 -11.92 16.45
C THR A 1 10.49 -11.26 15.10
N PHE A 2 11.48 -10.42 14.83
CA PHE A 2 11.69 -9.79 13.52
C PHE A 2 13.15 -9.93 13.07
N SER A 3 13.38 -9.84 11.75
CA SER A 3 14.69 -9.70 11.17
C SER A 3 14.73 -8.55 10.15
N ILE A 4 15.87 -7.88 10.04
CA ILE A 4 16.10 -6.80 9.08
C ILE A 4 17.29 -7.15 8.22
N THR A 5 17.08 -7.19 6.92
CA THR A 5 18.14 -7.34 5.93
C THR A 5 18.21 -6.09 5.08
N CYS A 6 19.38 -5.46 4.99
CA CYS A 6 19.59 -4.28 4.18
C CYS A 6 20.63 -4.54 3.09
N LYS A 7 20.25 -4.33 1.83
CA LYS A 7 21.15 -4.32 0.67
C LYS A 7 21.33 -2.87 0.20
N ALA A 8 22.19 -2.13 0.86
CA ALA A 8 22.42 -0.72 0.58
C ALA A 8 23.92 -0.36 0.59
N SER A 9 24.24 0.79 0.03
CA SER A 9 25.55 1.39 0.27
C SER A 9 25.64 1.87 1.73
N LYS A 10 26.85 1.94 2.31
CA LYS A 10 27.06 2.42 3.70
C LYS A 10 26.39 3.77 4.02
N LYS A 11 26.10 4.58 3.00
CA LYS A 11 25.44 5.90 3.15
C LYS A 11 23.92 5.81 3.25
N LEU A 12 23.33 4.66 2.88
CA LEU A 12 21.88 4.40 2.85
C LEU A 12 21.48 3.29 3.83
N THR A 13 22.37 2.91 4.74
CA THR A 13 22.04 1.92 5.77
C THR A 13 21.01 2.53 6.73
N PRO A 14 19.86 1.88 6.95
CA PRO A 14 18.85 2.36 7.87
C PRO A 14 19.34 2.29 9.32
N GLU A 15 18.89 3.22 10.12
CA GLU A 15 18.98 3.16 11.58
C GLU A 15 17.70 2.55 12.13
N TYR A 16 17.80 1.73 13.17
CA TYR A 16 16.62 1.15 13.81
C TYR A 16 16.66 1.28 15.32
N LYS A 17 15.50 1.36 15.93
CA LYS A 17 15.29 1.49 17.37
C LYS A 17 14.07 0.68 17.78
N VAL A 18 14.16 -0.02 18.90
CA VAL A 18 13.03 -0.74 19.49
C VAL A 18 12.75 -0.14 20.88
N GLU A 19 11.56 0.42 21.06
CA GLU A 19 11.09 0.97 22.32
C GLU A 19 9.61 0.65 22.52
N ASN A 20 9.22 0.26 23.73
CA ASN A 20 7.82 -0.03 24.07
C ASN A 20 7.11 -0.99 23.10
N ASN A 21 7.80 -2.05 22.68
CA ASN A 21 7.32 -3.02 21.68
C ASN A 21 7.10 -2.42 20.28
N CYS A 22 7.64 -1.24 19.99
CA CYS A 22 7.59 -0.59 18.69
C CYS A 22 8.98 -0.62 18.04
N LEU A 23 9.06 -1.15 16.83
CA LEU A 23 10.24 -1.09 15.98
C LEU A 23 10.12 0.15 15.08
N THR A 24 11.06 1.07 15.21
CA THR A 24 11.19 2.23 14.32
C THR A 24 12.40 2.04 13.43
N ILE A 25 12.20 2.14 12.12
CA ILE A 25 13.28 2.09 11.13
C ILE A 25 13.27 3.41 10.39
N THR A 26 14.45 4.03 10.28
CA THR A 26 14.60 5.31 9.63
C THR A 26 15.77 5.26 8.65
N GLN A 27 15.53 5.67 7.42
CA GLN A 27 16.55 5.77 6.40
C GLN A 27 16.58 7.17 5.83
N TYR A 28 17.74 7.79 5.88
CA TYR A 28 17.96 9.13 5.32
C TYR A 28 19.04 9.09 4.22
N ALA A 29 18.77 9.73 3.10
CA ALA A 29 19.81 10.02 2.14
C ALA A 29 20.74 11.13 2.69
N LYS A 30 21.91 10.76 3.20
CA LYS A 30 22.93 11.73 3.66
C LYS A 30 23.63 12.33 2.44
N ALA A 31 23.24 13.58 2.08
CA ALA A 31 23.91 14.55 1.22
C ALA A 31 23.71 14.49 -0.31
N HIS A 32 23.68 15.67 -0.87
CA HIS A 32 23.49 16.12 -2.27
C HIS A 32 24.39 15.52 -3.36
N ASN A 33 25.29 14.60 -3.04
CA ASN A 33 26.24 13.99 -4.00
C ASN A 33 26.11 12.46 -4.10
N ALA A 34 25.02 11.87 -3.64
CA ALA A 34 24.81 10.43 -3.72
C ALA A 34 24.22 9.95 -5.07
N LEU A 35 24.10 10.81 -6.07
CA LEU A 35 23.73 10.49 -7.46
C LEU A 35 24.87 9.76 -8.21
N GLY A 36 25.51 8.80 -7.55
CA GLY A 36 26.31 7.78 -8.21
C GLY A 36 25.39 6.75 -8.84
N ARG A 37 25.43 6.68 -10.15
CA ARG A 37 24.68 5.78 -11.04
C ARG A 37 24.23 4.48 -10.36
N ASN A 38 22.93 4.20 -10.40
CA ASN A 38 22.28 2.88 -10.23
C ASN A 38 22.66 2.06 -8.99
N LYS A 39 22.56 2.60 -7.79
CA LYS A 39 22.60 1.76 -6.59
C LYS A 39 21.19 1.56 -6.07
N LYS A 40 20.58 0.45 -6.43
CA LYS A 40 19.34 -0.01 -5.78
C LYS A 40 19.63 -0.18 -4.28
N CYS A 41 18.74 0.34 -3.46
CA CYS A 41 18.72 0.11 -2.03
C CYS A 41 17.46 -0.68 -1.73
N SER A 42 17.56 -1.78 -1.00
CA SER A 42 16.40 -2.48 -0.48
C SER A 42 16.57 -2.75 1.01
N VAL A 43 15.48 -2.58 1.75
CA VAL A 43 15.36 -2.94 3.16
C VAL A 43 14.27 -3.99 3.22
N THR A 44 14.62 -5.20 3.63
CA THR A 44 13.66 -6.29 3.83
C THR A 44 13.47 -6.50 5.33
N ILE A 45 12.23 -6.44 5.77
CA ILE A 45 11.84 -6.68 7.16
C ILE A 45 10.96 -7.92 7.16
N THR A 46 11.36 -8.93 7.94
CA THR A 46 10.56 -10.14 8.11
C THR A 46 10.02 -10.15 9.53
N VAL A 47 8.72 -10.31 9.67
CA VAL A 47 8.03 -10.46 10.95
C VAL A 47 7.35 -11.83 11.00
N ALA A 48 7.26 -12.42 12.19
CA ALA A 48 6.76 -13.80 12.36
C ALA A 48 5.32 -13.84 12.92
N ASP A 49 4.81 -12.70 13.37
CA ASP A 49 3.56 -12.64 14.11
C ASP A 49 2.62 -11.56 13.49
N THR A 50 1.35 -11.56 13.87
CA THR A 50 0.42 -10.48 13.58
C THR A 50 0.93 -9.17 14.15
N LEU A 51 0.91 -8.13 13.33
CA LEU A 51 1.22 -6.76 13.75
C LEU A 51 -0.06 -6.06 14.18
N THR A 52 -0.02 -5.37 15.33
CA THR A 52 -1.12 -4.50 15.74
C THR A 52 -1.17 -3.25 14.88
N ASP A 53 -0.03 -2.63 14.66
CA ASP A 53 0.10 -1.41 13.86
C ASP A 53 1.33 -1.53 12.94
N LEU A 54 1.16 -1.15 11.69
CA LEU A 54 2.25 -0.97 10.74
C LEU A 54 2.10 0.41 10.09
N LYS A 55 3.09 1.27 10.30
CA LYS A 55 3.17 2.58 9.65
C LYS A 55 4.41 2.64 8.78
N LEU A 56 4.19 2.93 7.51
CA LEU A 56 5.25 3.08 6.53
C LEU A 56 5.13 4.43 5.82
N HIS A 57 6.26 5.10 5.65
CA HIS A 57 6.34 6.28 4.80
C HIS A 57 7.62 6.22 3.99
N THR A 58 7.48 6.27 2.67
CA THR A 58 8.60 6.40 1.74
C THR A 58 8.48 7.68 0.92
N ASN A 59 9.58 8.43 0.80
CA ASN A 59 9.62 9.59 -0.08
C ASN A 59 9.94 9.20 -1.53
N VAL A 60 10.79 8.20 -1.72
CA VAL A 60 11.16 7.69 -3.05
C VAL A 60 11.54 6.23 -2.95
N GLY A 61 10.77 5.37 -3.56
CA GLY A 61 11.01 3.93 -3.61
C GLY A 61 9.73 3.15 -3.46
N ASP A 62 9.74 1.95 -3.96
CA ASP A 62 8.62 1.03 -3.96
C ASP A 62 8.46 0.36 -2.59
N VAL A 63 7.25 -0.04 -2.28
CA VAL A 63 6.89 -0.74 -1.04
C VAL A 63 6.22 -2.06 -1.39
N ASP A 64 6.91 -3.16 -1.13
CA ASP A 64 6.40 -4.52 -1.32
C ASP A 64 6.03 -5.13 0.04
N LEU A 65 4.77 -5.46 0.28
CA LEU A 65 4.29 -6.17 1.47
C LEU A 65 3.72 -7.53 1.07
N SER A 66 4.20 -8.61 1.65
CA SER A 66 3.74 -9.95 1.30
C SER A 66 3.52 -10.84 2.52
N GLY A 67 2.38 -11.54 2.53
CA GLY A 67 2.04 -12.54 3.54
C GLY A 67 1.91 -11.97 4.96
N LEU A 68 1.54 -10.70 5.11
CA LEU A 68 1.43 -10.04 6.40
C LEU A 68 0.01 -10.15 6.98
N ASN A 69 -0.04 -10.20 8.30
CA ASN A 69 -1.28 -10.08 9.06
C ASN A 69 -1.17 -8.83 9.94
N VAL A 70 -1.99 -7.80 9.65
CA VAL A 70 -1.90 -6.48 10.26
C VAL A 70 -3.29 -5.99 10.68
N LEU A 71 -3.45 -5.55 11.93
CA LEU A 71 -4.73 -4.99 12.39
C LEU A 71 -4.92 -3.55 11.89
N ALA A 72 -3.88 -2.72 11.90
CA ALA A 72 -3.95 -1.36 11.37
C ALA A 72 -2.74 -1.06 10.50
N LEU A 73 -2.98 -0.82 9.20
CA LEU A 73 -1.97 -0.43 8.22
C LEU A 73 -2.17 1.05 7.84
N ASP A 74 -1.10 1.83 7.93
CA ASP A 74 -1.04 3.21 7.47
C ASP A 74 0.21 3.34 6.59
N LEU A 75 0.02 3.39 5.27
CA LEU A 75 1.10 3.39 4.30
C LEU A 75 1.01 4.63 3.40
N ARG A 76 2.14 5.34 3.28
CA ARG A 76 2.27 6.49 2.41
C ARG A 76 3.50 6.38 1.53
N ALA A 77 3.33 6.55 0.22
CA ALA A 77 4.40 6.67 -0.77
C ALA A 77 4.32 8.03 -1.49
N ASP A 78 5.40 8.84 -1.42
CA ASP A 78 5.42 10.10 -2.17
C ASP A 78 5.76 9.84 -3.66
N VAL A 79 6.70 8.93 -3.96
CA VAL A 79 7.04 8.49 -5.33
C VAL A 79 7.51 7.04 -5.31
N GLY A 80 6.79 6.17 -5.97
CA GLY A 80 7.04 4.74 -6.07
C GLY A 80 5.76 3.95 -5.96
N ASP A 81 5.80 2.70 -6.31
CA ASP A 81 4.65 1.82 -6.36
C ASP A 81 4.41 1.15 -4.99
N ILE A 82 3.17 0.75 -4.75
CA ILE A 82 2.73 0.04 -3.55
C ILE A 82 2.16 -1.30 -3.98
N ASP A 83 2.85 -2.38 -3.63
CA ASP A 83 2.44 -3.76 -3.93
C ASP A 83 2.10 -4.51 -2.64
N LEU A 84 0.88 -4.99 -2.52
CA LEU A 84 0.42 -5.83 -1.42
C LEU A 84 0.00 -7.19 -1.94
N GLU A 85 0.61 -8.26 -1.45
CA GLU A 85 0.32 -9.63 -1.88
C GLU A 85 0.01 -10.55 -0.69
N ASN A 86 -1.09 -11.29 -0.76
CA ASN A 86 -1.49 -12.28 0.27
C ASN A 86 -1.52 -11.70 1.70
N CYS A 87 -1.98 -10.47 1.87
CA CYS A 87 -2.08 -9.81 3.17
C CYS A 87 -3.48 -9.94 3.78
N THR A 88 -3.52 -10.06 5.12
CA THR A 88 -4.77 -9.99 5.89
C THR A 88 -4.76 -8.73 6.73
N LEU A 89 -5.70 -7.83 6.45
CA LEU A 89 -5.76 -6.49 7.00
C LEU A 89 -7.10 -6.26 7.69
N GLU A 90 -7.13 -5.66 8.89
CA GLU A 90 -8.40 -5.29 9.50
C GLU A 90 -8.79 -3.89 9.03
N THR A 91 -7.94 -2.89 9.26
CA THR A 91 -8.13 -1.54 8.76
C THR A 91 -6.90 -1.07 8.01
N SER A 92 -7.08 -0.43 6.85
CA SER A 92 -5.96 0.02 6.02
C SER A 92 -6.22 1.39 5.42
N THR A 93 -5.18 2.21 5.43
CA THR A 93 -5.11 3.48 4.70
C THR A 93 -3.86 3.47 3.84
N LEU A 94 -4.04 3.62 2.53
CA LEU A 94 -2.96 3.71 1.54
C LEU A 94 -3.03 5.06 0.85
N ASP A 95 -1.92 5.78 0.82
CA ASP A 95 -1.80 7.12 0.21
C ASP A 95 -0.60 7.14 -0.74
N ALA A 96 -0.83 7.17 -2.04
CA ALA A 96 0.19 7.30 -3.07
C ALA A 96 0.09 8.66 -3.77
N ASN A 97 1.21 9.37 -3.85
CA ASN A 97 1.21 10.64 -4.56
C ASN A 97 1.59 10.45 -6.05
N VAL A 98 2.58 9.62 -6.37
CA VAL A 98 2.94 9.24 -7.74
C VAL A 98 3.44 7.80 -7.77
N GLY A 99 2.72 6.93 -8.42
CA GLY A 99 2.99 5.50 -8.55
C GLY A 99 1.69 4.70 -8.54
N ASP A 100 1.76 3.47 -8.94
CA ASP A 100 0.63 2.57 -8.99
C ASP A 100 0.41 1.87 -7.64
N ILE A 101 -0.81 1.41 -7.40
CA ILE A 101 -1.18 0.64 -6.20
C ILE A 101 -1.78 -0.68 -6.66
N ASP A 102 -1.08 -1.77 -6.37
CA ASP A 102 -1.49 -3.12 -6.72
C ASP A 102 -1.77 -3.96 -5.46
N LEU A 103 -2.97 -4.53 -5.39
CA LEU A 103 -3.34 -5.48 -4.35
C LEU A 103 -3.72 -6.82 -4.96
N GLU A 104 -3.00 -7.89 -4.62
CA GLU A 104 -3.28 -9.25 -5.06
C GLU A 104 -3.59 -10.16 -3.86
N ASP A 105 -4.71 -10.87 -3.92
CA ASP A 105 -5.08 -11.88 -2.92
C ASP A 105 -5.17 -11.36 -1.47
N CYS A 106 -5.43 -10.07 -1.28
CA CYS A 106 -5.57 -9.46 0.03
C CYS A 106 -7.02 -9.58 0.56
N THR A 107 -7.14 -9.69 1.89
CA THR A 107 -8.41 -9.63 2.61
C THR A 107 -8.41 -8.46 3.58
N PHE A 108 -9.53 -7.77 3.74
CA PHE A 108 -9.64 -6.62 4.63
C PHE A 108 -11.06 -6.43 5.18
N THR A 109 -11.19 -5.74 6.30
CA THR A 109 -12.50 -5.32 6.82
C THR A 109 -12.83 -3.92 6.34
N SER A 110 -11.89 -2.98 6.42
CA SER A 110 -12.06 -1.61 5.92
C SER A 110 -10.78 -1.14 5.26
N MET A 111 -10.92 -0.58 4.05
CA MET A 111 -9.78 -0.06 3.30
C MET A 111 -10.13 1.28 2.67
N GLU A 112 -9.23 2.25 2.84
CA GLU A 112 -9.25 3.54 2.19
C GLU A 112 -7.97 3.73 1.37
N ILE A 113 -8.14 4.02 0.08
CA ILE A 113 -7.02 4.27 -0.85
C ILE A 113 -7.19 5.66 -1.46
N THR A 114 -6.12 6.45 -1.38
CA THR A 114 -6.03 7.73 -2.08
C THR A 114 -4.81 7.71 -2.99
N SER A 115 -5.03 8.00 -4.27
CA SER A 115 -3.94 8.16 -5.26
C SER A 115 -4.09 9.50 -5.98
N ASN A 116 -2.97 10.20 -6.19
CA ASN A 116 -3.00 11.41 -7.00
C ASN A 116 -2.67 11.12 -8.48
N VAL A 117 -1.64 10.30 -8.75
CA VAL A 117 -1.24 9.93 -10.12
C VAL A 117 -0.72 8.51 -10.16
N GLY A 118 -1.43 7.64 -10.83
CA GLY A 118 -1.14 6.23 -11.01
C GLY A 118 -2.43 5.43 -11.10
N ASP A 119 -2.34 4.19 -11.48
CA ASP A 119 -3.47 3.28 -11.53
C ASP A 119 -3.65 2.56 -10.18
N VAL A 120 -4.86 2.10 -9.91
CA VAL A 120 -5.19 1.37 -8.68
C VAL A 120 -5.87 0.06 -9.06
N ASP A 121 -5.16 -1.05 -8.90
CA ASP A 121 -5.61 -2.38 -9.28
C ASP A 121 -5.78 -3.28 -8.05
N LEU A 122 -7.00 -3.81 -7.87
CA LEU A 122 -7.33 -4.75 -6.81
C LEU A 122 -7.85 -6.05 -7.41
N ASP A 123 -7.17 -7.15 -7.12
CA ASP A 123 -7.62 -8.51 -7.38
C ASP A 123 -7.84 -9.24 -6.05
N CYS A 124 -9.10 -9.39 -5.65
CA CYS A 124 -9.52 -9.94 -4.37
C CYS A 124 -10.08 -11.35 -4.55
N LYS A 125 -9.60 -12.31 -3.75
CA LYS A 125 -10.18 -13.66 -3.71
C LYS A 125 -11.52 -13.73 -3.00
N GLU A 126 -11.81 -12.76 -2.17
CA GLU A 126 -13.01 -12.70 -1.36
C GLU A 126 -14.12 -11.96 -2.11
N ASP A 127 -15.34 -12.42 -1.96
CA ASP A 127 -16.53 -11.79 -2.55
C ASP A 127 -16.84 -10.48 -1.81
N LEU A 128 -16.63 -9.35 -2.48
CA LEU A 128 -16.91 -8.02 -1.94
C LEU A 128 -18.34 -7.53 -2.21
N SER A 129 -19.23 -8.35 -2.75
CA SER A 129 -20.59 -7.92 -3.08
C SER A 129 -21.41 -7.42 -1.87
N GLY A 130 -21.04 -7.86 -0.67
CA GLY A 130 -21.61 -7.41 0.60
C GLY A 130 -20.98 -6.16 1.20
N TYR A 131 -19.87 -5.68 0.66
CA TYR A 131 -19.17 -4.51 1.17
C TYR A 131 -19.85 -3.21 0.76
N HIS A 132 -19.69 -2.17 1.56
CA HIS A 132 -19.94 -0.81 1.12
C HIS A 132 -18.75 -0.34 0.26
N ILE A 133 -18.98 -0.13 -1.03
CA ILE A 133 -17.91 0.21 -1.98
C ILE A 133 -18.17 1.59 -2.58
N GLU A 134 -17.17 2.45 -2.55
CA GLU A 134 -17.15 3.75 -3.21
C GLU A 134 -15.83 3.92 -3.97
N LEU A 135 -15.89 3.95 -5.31
CA LEU A 135 -14.74 4.13 -6.19
C LEU A 135 -14.94 5.38 -7.04
N GLY A 136 -13.89 6.20 -7.19
CA GLY A 136 -13.96 7.39 -8.02
C GLY A 136 -12.60 7.83 -8.55
N THR A 137 -12.56 8.21 -9.85
CA THR A 137 -11.39 8.85 -10.47
C THR A 137 -11.75 10.20 -11.07
N GLY A 138 -10.84 11.17 -10.98
CA GLY A 138 -10.99 12.48 -11.61
C GLY A 138 -10.74 12.42 -13.11
N VAL A 139 -9.69 11.72 -13.54
CA VAL A 139 -9.31 11.51 -14.94
C VAL A 139 -8.87 10.05 -15.11
N GLY A 140 -9.70 9.26 -15.75
CA GLY A 140 -9.50 7.83 -15.96
C GLY A 140 -10.84 7.11 -15.97
N ASP A 141 -10.80 5.81 -15.90
CA ASP A 141 -11.95 4.92 -15.96
C ASP A 141 -12.01 4.01 -14.71
N VAL A 142 -13.21 3.61 -14.32
CA VAL A 142 -13.45 2.64 -13.26
C VAL A 142 -14.02 1.37 -13.87
N ASN A 143 -13.37 0.23 -13.61
CA ASN A 143 -13.82 -1.10 -14.02
C ASN A 143 -14.05 -1.98 -12.78
N VAL A 144 -15.19 -2.65 -12.74
CA VAL A 144 -15.53 -3.58 -11.65
C VAL A 144 -16.01 -4.91 -12.26
N ASN A 145 -15.29 -6.01 -11.99
CA ASN A 145 -15.56 -7.34 -12.55
C ASN A 145 -15.78 -7.29 -14.07
N ASP A 146 -14.81 -6.72 -14.80
CA ASP A 146 -14.84 -6.50 -16.25
C ASP A 146 -15.98 -5.58 -16.75
N THR A 147 -16.67 -4.90 -15.85
CA THR A 147 -17.74 -3.97 -16.20
C THR A 147 -17.23 -2.54 -16.15
N TYR A 148 -17.34 -1.83 -17.26
CA TYR A 148 -17.00 -0.43 -17.38
C TYR A 148 -18.01 0.47 -16.66
N CYS A 149 -17.57 1.21 -15.66
CA CYS A 149 -18.39 2.04 -14.77
C CYS A 149 -18.17 3.56 -14.97
N HIS A 150 -17.53 3.97 -16.07
CA HIS A 150 -17.11 5.35 -16.30
C HIS A 150 -16.11 5.82 -15.22
N ARG A 151 -16.41 6.90 -14.50
CA ARG A 151 -15.51 7.51 -13.53
C ARG A 151 -15.83 7.16 -12.07
N SER A 152 -16.88 6.42 -11.82
CA SER A 152 -17.26 6.07 -10.47
C SER A 152 -18.12 4.83 -10.40
N TYR A 153 -17.98 4.13 -9.29
CA TYR A 153 -18.83 3.00 -8.91
C TYR A 153 -19.20 3.11 -7.44
N SER A 154 -20.43 2.78 -7.08
CA SER A 154 -20.82 2.64 -5.69
C SER A 154 -21.79 1.49 -5.48
N ASN A 155 -21.61 0.80 -4.38
CA ASN A 155 -22.50 -0.27 -3.89
C ASN A 155 -22.90 0.02 -2.45
N GLN A 156 -24.18 -0.14 -2.13
CA GLN A 156 -24.74 0.05 -0.78
C GLN A 156 -24.70 -1.27 0.00
N GLY A 157 -23.51 -1.73 0.36
CA GLY A 157 -23.34 -2.92 1.20
C GLY A 157 -23.37 -2.61 2.70
N ASP A 158 -22.94 -3.59 3.50
CA ASP A 158 -22.82 -3.43 4.95
C ASP A 158 -21.66 -2.49 5.29
N SER A 159 -21.94 -1.39 5.98
CA SER A 159 -20.95 -0.39 6.37
C SER A 159 -19.91 -0.90 7.39
N SER A 160 -20.08 -2.11 7.93
CA SER A 160 -19.04 -2.75 8.76
C SER A 160 -17.86 -3.27 7.93
N HIS A 161 -18.06 -3.43 6.61
CA HIS A 161 -17.02 -3.80 5.66
C HIS A 161 -17.03 -2.77 4.53
N SER A 162 -15.91 -2.12 4.29
CA SER A 162 -15.87 -1.00 3.34
C SER A 162 -14.61 -0.95 2.49
N LEU A 163 -14.78 -0.49 1.25
CA LEU A 163 -13.71 -0.13 0.34
C LEU A 163 -14.00 1.25 -0.25
N THR A 164 -13.12 2.20 -0.01
CA THR A 164 -13.18 3.53 -0.60
C THR A 164 -11.90 3.80 -1.37
N ILE A 165 -12.02 4.13 -2.65
CA ILE A 165 -10.88 4.50 -3.51
C ILE A 165 -11.15 5.84 -4.15
N SER A 166 -10.25 6.80 -3.96
CA SER A 166 -10.23 8.09 -4.62
C SER A 166 -8.92 8.26 -5.37
N ASN A 167 -9.02 8.39 -6.69
CA ASN A 167 -7.88 8.64 -7.57
C ASN A 167 -8.06 9.98 -8.30
N ASP A 168 -7.05 10.83 -8.34
CA ASP A 168 -7.14 12.07 -9.11
C ASP A 168 -6.89 11.80 -10.60
N THR A 169 -5.88 10.98 -10.95
CA THR A 169 -5.51 10.68 -12.35
C THR A 169 -4.96 9.27 -12.48
N GLY A 170 -5.67 8.42 -13.20
CA GLY A 170 -5.39 7.02 -13.47
C GLY A 170 -6.67 6.21 -13.43
N ASP A 171 -6.58 4.96 -13.82
CA ASP A 171 -7.69 4.03 -13.84
C ASP A 171 -7.84 3.32 -12.48
N ILE A 172 -9.04 2.83 -12.20
CA ILE A 172 -9.33 1.97 -11.05
C ILE A 172 -9.91 0.66 -11.58
N SER A 173 -9.27 -0.46 -11.24
CA SER A 173 -9.75 -1.79 -11.57
C SER A 173 -9.98 -2.60 -10.29
N LEU A 174 -11.16 -3.17 -10.14
CA LEU A 174 -11.54 -4.01 -9.02
C LEU A 174 -12.12 -5.32 -9.51
N THR A 175 -11.49 -6.44 -9.14
CA THR A 175 -11.95 -7.81 -9.39
C THR A 175 -12.17 -8.56 -8.09
N TYR A 176 -13.34 -9.25 -7.93
CA TYR A 176 -13.70 -10.06 -6.74
C TYR A 176 -14.73 -11.14 -7.05
#